data_f24221a30b86bdb0ef8247845416f34e
#
_entry.id   f24221a30b86bdb0ef8247845416f34e
#
_cell.length_a   1.000
_cell.length_b   1.000
_cell.length_c   1.000
_cell.angle_alpha   90.00
_cell.angle_beta   90.00
_cell.angle_gamma   90.00
#
_symmetry.space_group_name_H-M   'P 1'
#
loop_
_entity.id
_entity.type
_entity.pdbx_description
1 polymer ?
#
loop_
_entity_poly.entity_id
_entity_poly.type
_entity_poly.pdbx_seq_one_letter_code
_entity_poly.pdbx_strand_id
1 'polypeptide(L)'
;MTNATPSVPSPLTAALDRLFPTLTPAQVARIAAHGDRRQVQRGEVLVEAGENPRFFVVTAGNIEIVRPARGTEEVVAVCGPGQFTGEVNMLSGRRGFLRIRASASGEVIAIEREHLLALVQTDSELSDILMRAFILRRVELIARGIGDAAE
;
A
#
# COMPACT_ATOMS: atom_id res chain seq x y z
N MET A 1 18.50 -19.39 -25.71
CA MET A 1 18.58 -19.63 -24.45
C MET A 1 18.63 -18.41 -23.62
N THR A 2 17.93 -18.40 -22.68
CA THR A 2 17.95 -17.29 -21.97
C THR A 2 18.95 -17.28 -21.02
N ASN A 3 19.60 -16.25 -20.85
CA ASN A 3 20.51 -16.12 -19.96
C ASN A 3 20.00 -15.82 -18.68
N ALA A 4 20.30 -16.58 -17.80
CA ALA A 4 19.87 -16.45 -16.48
C ALA A 4 20.72 -15.51 -15.68
N THR A 5 21.29 -14.56 -16.28
CA THR A 5 22.10 -13.61 -15.55
C THR A 5 21.25 -12.88 -14.57
N PRO A 6 21.58 -12.91 -13.29
CA PRO A 6 20.84 -12.12 -12.32
C PRO A 6 21.04 -10.67 -12.66
N SER A 7 19.97 -9.99 -12.90
CA SER A 7 20.11 -8.59 -13.22
C SER A 7 20.33 -7.81 -11.96
N VAL A 8 21.20 -6.86 -12.03
CA VAL A 8 21.35 -5.87 -10.98
C VAL A 8 20.12 -4.99 -11.05
N PRO A 9 19.41 -4.77 -9.95
CA PRO A 9 18.24 -3.91 -9.98
C PRO A 9 18.60 -2.52 -10.49
N SER A 10 17.76 -1.99 -11.37
CA SER A 10 17.95 -0.63 -11.83
C SER A 10 17.68 0.32 -10.68
N PRO A 11 18.13 1.56 -10.76
CA PRO A 11 17.78 2.56 -9.74
C PRO A 11 16.27 2.69 -9.53
N LEU A 12 15.49 2.55 -10.60
CA LEU A 12 14.05 2.60 -10.50
C LEU A 12 13.53 1.41 -9.70
N THR A 13 14.02 0.21 -9.96
CA THR A 13 13.60 -0.98 -9.24
C THR A 13 13.95 -0.87 -7.76
N ALA A 14 15.14 -0.40 -7.44
CA ALA A 14 15.54 -0.21 -6.06
C ALA A 14 14.66 0.84 -5.36
N ALA A 15 14.28 1.89 -6.07
CA ALA A 15 13.38 2.89 -5.51
C ALA A 15 12.00 2.32 -5.25
N LEU A 16 11.48 1.51 -6.17
CA LEU A 16 10.17 0.85 -5.99
C LEU A 16 10.20 -0.11 -4.81
N ASP A 17 11.31 -0.84 -4.62
CA ASP A 17 11.42 -1.75 -3.48
C ASP A 17 11.38 -1.02 -2.15
N ARG A 18 11.91 0.19 -2.10
CA ARG A 18 11.84 1.00 -0.88
C ARG A 18 10.42 1.54 -0.64
N LEU A 19 9.72 1.87 -1.73
CA LEU A 19 8.35 2.38 -1.63
C LEU A 19 7.36 1.27 -1.30
N PHE A 20 7.61 0.07 -1.82
CA PHE A 20 6.72 -1.06 -1.68
C PHE A 20 7.50 -2.29 -1.21
N PRO A 21 7.98 -2.27 0.04
CA PRO A 21 8.72 -3.41 0.55
C PRO A 21 7.80 -4.63 0.70
N THR A 22 8.38 -5.82 0.59
CA THR A 22 7.64 -7.06 0.78
C THR A 22 7.91 -7.55 2.19
N LEU A 23 6.84 -7.71 2.96
CA LEU A 23 6.94 -8.22 4.32
C LEU A 23 7.18 -9.73 4.31
N THR A 24 7.88 -10.21 5.31
CA THR A 24 8.06 -11.64 5.51
C THR A 24 6.77 -12.26 6.03
N PRO A 25 6.58 -13.59 5.90
CA PRO A 25 5.39 -14.23 6.47
C PRO A 25 5.24 -14.00 7.97
N ALA A 26 6.34 -13.92 8.71
CA ALA A 26 6.28 -13.66 10.15
C ALA A 26 5.78 -12.23 10.42
N GLN A 27 6.23 -11.27 9.62
CA GLN A 27 5.79 -9.89 9.76
C GLN A 27 4.31 -9.76 9.40
N VAL A 28 3.87 -10.44 8.33
CA VAL A 28 2.46 -10.44 7.95
C VAL A 28 1.61 -11.03 9.07
N ALA A 29 2.06 -12.11 9.71
CA ALA A 29 1.33 -12.73 10.80
C ALA A 29 1.16 -11.77 12.00
N ARG A 30 2.20 -11.00 12.30
CA ARG A 30 2.10 -10.02 13.39
C ARG A 30 1.11 -8.92 13.07
N ILE A 31 1.07 -8.47 11.83
CA ILE A 31 0.09 -7.47 11.40
C ILE A 31 -1.31 -8.05 11.43
N ALA A 32 -1.45 -9.31 11.01
CA ALA A 32 -2.77 -9.96 10.96
C ALA A 32 -3.44 -10.03 12.33
N ALA A 33 -2.66 -10.05 13.41
CA ALA A 33 -3.22 -10.05 14.75
C ALA A 33 -3.97 -8.75 15.07
N HIS A 34 -3.76 -7.70 14.29
CA HIS A 34 -4.42 -6.40 14.50
C HIS A 34 -5.52 -6.12 13.48
N GLY A 35 -5.86 -7.07 12.63
CA GLY A 35 -6.84 -6.84 11.58
C GLY A 35 -7.66 -8.07 11.25
N ASP A 36 -8.43 -7.97 10.18
CA ASP A 36 -9.32 -9.03 9.75
C ASP A 36 -9.00 -9.45 8.32
N ARG A 37 -9.02 -10.76 8.08
CA ARG A 37 -8.85 -11.29 6.73
C ARG A 37 -10.13 -11.09 5.94
N ARG A 38 -9.99 -10.72 4.69
CA ARG A 38 -11.12 -10.43 3.84
C ARG A 38 -10.85 -10.93 2.43
N GLN A 39 -11.81 -11.68 1.89
CA GLN A 39 -11.74 -12.10 0.49
C GLN A 39 -12.15 -10.95 -0.39
N VAL A 40 -11.46 -10.77 -1.51
CA VAL A 40 -11.77 -9.71 -2.46
C VAL A 40 -11.94 -10.29 -3.86
N GLN A 41 -12.81 -9.65 -4.64
CA GLN A 41 -13.07 -10.06 -6.00
C GLN A 41 -12.44 -9.06 -6.95
N ARG A 42 -12.01 -9.54 -8.11
CA ARG A 42 -11.46 -8.66 -9.14
C ARG A 42 -12.45 -7.53 -9.43
N GLY A 43 -11.94 -6.32 -9.45
CA GLY A 43 -12.76 -5.12 -9.70
C GLY A 43 -13.41 -4.52 -8.48
N GLU A 44 -13.35 -5.20 -7.35
CA GLU A 44 -13.95 -4.67 -6.12
C GLU A 44 -13.19 -3.44 -5.64
N VAL A 45 -13.93 -2.37 -5.36
CA VAL A 45 -13.33 -1.14 -4.82
C VAL A 45 -13.30 -1.26 -3.30
N LEU A 46 -12.12 -1.22 -2.73
CA LEU A 46 -11.94 -1.35 -1.28
C LEU A 46 -12.03 0.00 -0.59
N VAL A 47 -11.49 1.03 -1.22
CA VAL A 47 -11.58 2.40 -0.71
C VAL A 47 -11.76 3.32 -1.90
N GLU A 48 -12.74 4.20 -1.84
CA GLU A 48 -12.95 5.19 -2.88
C GLU A 48 -12.18 6.47 -2.55
N ALA A 49 -11.75 7.19 -3.57
CA ALA A 49 -11.10 8.48 -3.36
C ALA A 49 -12.03 9.41 -2.58
N GLY A 50 -11.50 10.10 -1.60
CA GLY A 50 -12.28 10.97 -0.74
C GLY A 50 -12.84 10.29 0.50
N GLU A 51 -12.76 8.96 0.57
CA GLU A 51 -13.16 8.25 1.78
C GLU A 51 -12.03 8.24 2.79
N ASN A 52 -12.35 7.87 4.02
CA ASN A 52 -11.33 7.69 5.04
C ASN A 52 -10.38 6.57 4.61
N PRO A 53 -9.08 6.77 4.69
CA PRO A 53 -8.15 5.76 4.22
C PRO A 53 -8.17 4.52 5.11
N ARG A 54 -7.90 3.37 4.50
CA ARG A 54 -7.77 2.11 5.19
C ARG A 54 -6.46 1.45 4.80
N PHE A 55 -5.94 0.65 5.71
CA PHE A 55 -4.70 -0.06 5.50
C PHE A 55 -4.99 -1.52 5.15
N PHE A 56 -4.38 -2.01 4.08
CA PHE A 56 -4.53 -3.39 3.66
C PHE A 56 -3.17 -4.02 3.42
N VAL A 57 -3.01 -5.26 3.86
CA VAL A 57 -1.86 -6.10 3.47
C VAL A 57 -2.38 -7.17 2.54
N VAL A 58 -1.76 -7.34 1.39
CA VAL A 58 -2.18 -8.34 0.42
C VAL A 58 -1.58 -9.69 0.82
N THR A 59 -2.39 -10.73 0.91
CA THR A 59 -1.92 -12.08 1.16
C THR A 59 -2.07 -12.96 -0.07
N ALA A 60 -3.03 -12.65 -0.94
CA ALA A 60 -3.20 -13.35 -2.21
C ALA A 60 -3.80 -12.39 -3.23
N GLY A 61 -3.44 -12.54 -4.48
CA GLY A 61 -3.93 -11.65 -5.54
C GLY A 61 -3.15 -10.35 -5.57
N ASN A 62 -3.78 -9.33 -6.11
CA ASN A 62 -3.17 -8.00 -6.22
C ASN A 62 -4.21 -6.93 -6.01
N ILE A 63 -3.78 -5.81 -5.47
CA ILE A 63 -4.61 -4.61 -5.42
C ILE A 63 -3.90 -3.50 -6.14
N GLU A 64 -4.64 -2.60 -6.76
CA GLU A 64 -4.07 -1.46 -7.44
C GLU A 64 -4.54 -0.17 -6.80
N ILE A 65 -3.66 0.79 -6.82
CA ILE A 65 -3.90 2.13 -6.31
C ILE A 65 -4.08 3.02 -7.51
N VAL A 66 -5.24 3.67 -7.59
CA VAL A 66 -5.68 4.37 -8.79
C VAL A 66 -5.94 5.83 -8.47
N ARG A 67 -5.44 6.69 -9.30
CA ARG A 67 -5.80 8.10 -9.24
C ARG A 67 -6.92 8.37 -10.24
N PRO A 68 -8.14 8.66 -9.77
CA PRO A 68 -9.21 9.04 -10.68
C PRO A 68 -8.94 10.41 -11.27
N ALA A 69 -9.22 10.57 -12.53
CA ALA A 69 -9.11 11.86 -13.21
C ALA A 69 -10.32 11.98 -14.14
N ARG A 70 -10.52 13.19 -14.68
CA ARG A 70 -11.68 13.41 -15.54
C ARG A 70 -11.63 12.46 -16.73
N GLY A 71 -12.62 11.57 -16.78
CA GLY A 71 -12.76 10.63 -17.90
C GLY A 71 -11.69 9.57 -18.02
N THR A 72 -10.73 9.51 -17.09
CA THR A 72 -9.66 8.53 -17.14
C THR A 72 -9.27 8.09 -15.73
N GLU A 73 -8.46 7.06 -15.67
CA GLU A 73 -7.87 6.59 -14.44
C GLU A 73 -6.40 6.35 -14.68
N GLU A 74 -5.60 6.59 -13.67
CA GLU A 74 -4.17 6.29 -13.74
C GLU A 74 -3.84 5.32 -12.62
N VAL A 75 -3.29 4.15 -12.97
CA VAL A 75 -2.80 3.22 -11.96
C VAL A 75 -1.46 3.72 -11.47
N VAL A 76 -1.43 4.11 -10.20
CA VAL A 76 -0.24 4.69 -9.60
C VAL A 76 0.69 3.60 -9.09
N ALA A 77 0.15 2.51 -8.60
CA ALA A 77 0.93 1.41 -8.05
C ALA A 77 0.10 0.14 -7.98
N VAL A 78 0.79 -1.00 -7.90
CA VAL A 78 0.17 -2.30 -7.72
C VAL A 78 0.86 -2.98 -6.55
N CYS A 79 0.09 -3.52 -5.62
CA CYS A 79 0.60 -4.27 -4.48
C CYS A 79 0.26 -5.74 -4.66
N GLY A 80 1.27 -6.60 -4.54
CA GLY A 80 1.11 -8.05 -4.56
C GLY A 80 1.30 -8.63 -3.17
N PRO A 81 1.33 -9.97 -3.07
CA PRO A 81 1.43 -10.64 -1.77
C PRO A 81 2.61 -10.18 -0.93
N GLY A 82 2.36 -9.90 0.33
CA GLY A 82 3.36 -9.39 1.26
C GLY A 82 3.52 -7.88 1.22
N GLN A 83 2.88 -7.20 0.29
CA GLN A 83 2.94 -5.76 0.19
C GLN A 83 1.69 -5.12 0.80
N PHE A 84 1.75 -3.82 1.03
CA PHE A 84 0.69 -3.14 1.77
C PHE A 84 0.41 -1.76 1.21
N THR A 85 -0.81 -1.28 1.45
CA THR A 85 -1.23 0.07 1.06
C THR A 85 -0.90 1.06 2.17
N GLY A 86 -1.18 2.31 1.92
CA GLY A 86 -1.09 3.35 2.95
C GLY A 86 -0.01 4.37 2.65
N GLU A 87 -0.19 5.53 3.22
CA GLU A 87 0.78 6.60 3.16
C GLU A 87 0.56 7.48 4.39
N VAL A 88 1.40 8.49 4.59
CA VAL A 88 1.42 9.23 5.86
C VAL A 88 0.08 9.91 6.20
N ASN A 89 -0.72 10.27 5.22
CA ASN A 89 -2.02 10.87 5.49
C ASN A 89 -2.96 9.94 6.23
N MET A 90 -2.77 8.63 6.09
CA MET A 90 -3.57 7.65 6.81
C MET A 90 -3.39 7.78 8.32
N LEU A 91 -2.19 8.04 8.78
CA LEU A 91 -1.93 8.19 10.20
C LEU A 91 -2.56 9.45 10.78
N SER A 92 -2.64 10.51 9.98
CA SER A 92 -3.24 11.76 10.43
C SER A 92 -4.76 11.76 10.33
N GLY A 93 -5.35 10.72 9.72
CA GLY A 93 -6.79 10.64 9.53
C GLY A 93 -7.32 11.49 8.39
N ARG A 94 -6.46 12.05 7.56
CA ARG A 94 -6.92 12.82 6.41
C ARG A 94 -7.50 11.91 5.34
N ARG A 95 -8.44 12.41 4.58
CA ARG A 95 -9.03 11.66 3.48
C ARG A 95 -8.01 11.43 2.39
N GLY A 96 -8.09 10.27 1.76
CA GLY A 96 -7.17 9.94 0.69
C GLY A 96 -7.58 10.54 -0.64
N PHE A 97 -6.61 10.61 -1.55
CA PHE A 97 -6.83 11.10 -2.90
C PHE A 97 -6.97 9.95 -3.89
N LEU A 98 -6.76 8.73 -3.45
CA LEU A 98 -6.61 7.60 -4.34
C LEU A 98 -7.69 6.55 -4.05
N ARG A 99 -8.04 5.82 -5.10
CA ARG A 99 -8.93 4.66 -4.98
C ARG A 99 -8.08 3.42 -4.82
N ILE A 100 -8.53 2.50 -3.99
CA ILE A 100 -7.89 1.19 -3.84
C ILE A 100 -8.85 0.15 -4.35
N ARG A 101 -8.41 -0.65 -5.32
CA ARG A 101 -9.27 -1.60 -6.02
C ARG A 101 -8.54 -2.91 -6.22
N ALA A 102 -9.25 -4.02 -6.09
CA ALA A 102 -8.66 -5.33 -6.36
C ALA A 102 -8.50 -5.50 -7.87
N SER A 103 -7.28 -5.81 -8.32
CA SER A 103 -7.03 -6.09 -9.73
C SER A 103 -7.09 -7.58 -10.02
N ALA A 104 -7.19 -8.41 -9.00
CA ALA A 104 -7.39 -9.85 -9.11
C ALA A 104 -8.12 -10.33 -7.88
N SER A 105 -8.82 -11.45 -8.00
CA SER A 105 -9.44 -12.06 -6.82
C SER A 105 -8.36 -12.53 -5.88
N GLY A 106 -8.56 -12.43 -4.59
CA GLY A 106 -7.57 -12.81 -3.60
C GLY A 106 -8.00 -12.53 -2.18
N GLU A 107 -7.03 -12.24 -1.33
CA GLU A 107 -7.28 -12.00 0.08
C GLU A 107 -6.42 -10.85 0.56
N VAL A 108 -6.99 -10.03 1.41
CA VAL A 108 -6.26 -8.96 2.09
C VAL A 108 -6.52 -9.04 3.59
N ILE A 109 -5.62 -8.44 4.38
CA ILE A 109 -5.85 -8.21 5.79
C ILE A 109 -6.19 -6.73 5.90
N ALA A 110 -7.39 -6.42 6.39
CA ALA A 110 -7.86 -5.05 6.56
C ALA A 110 -7.61 -4.61 8.00
N ILE A 111 -6.95 -3.47 8.18
CA ILE A 111 -6.60 -2.97 9.50
C ILE A 111 -7.16 -1.57 9.65
N GLU A 112 -7.93 -1.36 10.72
CA GLU A 112 -8.50 -0.06 11.02
C GLU A 112 -7.40 0.88 11.50
N ARG A 113 -7.60 2.17 11.29
CA ARG A 113 -6.59 3.18 11.62
C ARG A 113 -6.11 3.10 13.07
N GLU A 114 -7.04 2.93 14.01
CA GLU A 114 -6.66 2.88 15.42
C GLU A 114 -5.82 1.64 15.75
N HIS A 115 -6.10 0.53 15.09
CA HIS A 115 -5.30 -0.69 15.27
C HIS A 115 -3.93 -0.53 14.60
N LEU A 116 -3.87 0.17 13.49
CA LEU A 116 -2.59 0.48 12.86
C LEU A 116 -1.74 1.37 13.76
N LEU A 117 -2.36 2.38 14.39
CA LEU A 117 -1.64 3.23 15.33
C LEU A 117 -1.11 2.43 16.52
N ALA A 118 -1.89 1.50 17.04
CA ALA A 118 -1.45 0.63 18.12
C ALA A 118 -0.27 -0.25 17.69
N LEU A 119 -0.32 -0.80 16.48
CA LEU A 119 0.75 -1.60 15.93
C LEU A 119 2.05 -0.78 15.83
N VAL A 120 1.96 0.43 15.30
CA VAL A 120 3.11 1.32 15.13
C VAL A 120 3.72 1.68 16.48
N GLN A 121 2.90 1.82 17.50
CA GLN A 121 3.39 2.17 18.84
C GLN A 121 4.01 1.01 19.59
N THR A 122 3.67 -0.22 19.22
CA THR A 122 4.09 -1.38 20.01
C THR A 122 5.07 -2.32 19.31
N ASP A 123 5.21 -2.24 18.00
CA ASP A 123 6.11 -3.10 17.24
C ASP A 123 7.12 -2.23 16.50
N SER A 124 8.32 -2.12 17.08
CA SER A 124 9.31 -1.20 16.55
C SER A 124 9.84 -1.59 15.18
N GLU A 125 9.94 -2.87 14.88
CA GLU A 125 10.39 -3.32 13.57
C GLU A 125 9.38 -2.95 12.50
N LEU A 126 8.11 -3.28 12.72
CA LEU A 126 7.06 -2.97 11.76
C LEU A 126 6.85 -1.46 11.65
N SER A 127 6.94 -0.75 12.78
CA SER A 127 6.84 0.70 12.76
C SER A 127 7.89 1.31 11.82
N ASP A 128 9.13 0.86 11.90
CA ASP A 128 10.20 1.38 11.07
C ASP A 128 9.92 1.10 9.59
N ILE A 129 9.51 -0.11 9.25
CA ILE A 129 9.21 -0.48 7.87
C ILE A 129 8.05 0.32 7.32
N LEU A 130 6.95 0.39 8.07
CA LEU A 130 5.74 1.06 7.62
C LEU A 130 5.94 2.57 7.50
N MET A 131 6.54 3.19 8.51
CA MET A 131 6.73 4.63 8.51
C MET A 131 7.67 5.07 7.40
N ARG A 132 8.74 4.32 7.16
CA ARG A 132 9.68 4.63 6.10
C ARG A 132 8.98 4.56 4.74
N ALA A 133 8.20 3.51 4.50
CA ALA A 133 7.47 3.36 3.26
C ALA A 133 6.44 4.48 3.09
N PHE A 134 5.70 4.81 4.13
CA PHE A 134 4.68 5.86 4.07
C PHE A 134 5.29 7.22 3.74
N ILE A 135 6.41 7.56 4.36
CA ILE A 135 7.08 8.83 4.09
C ILE A 135 7.58 8.87 2.64
N LEU A 136 8.21 7.81 2.18
CA LEU A 136 8.73 7.76 0.81
C LEU A 136 7.60 7.84 -0.21
N ARG A 137 6.47 7.19 0.05
CA ARG A 137 5.31 7.26 -0.82
C ARG A 137 4.73 8.67 -0.88
N ARG A 138 4.71 9.36 0.26
CA ARG A 138 4.23 10.74 0.30
C ARG A 138 5.11 11.64 -0.56
N VAL A 139 6.43 11.50 -0.44
CA VAL A 139 7.38 12.26 -1.24
C VAL A 139 7.17 11.97 -2.73
N GLU A 140 6.99 10.71 -3.07
CA GLU A 140 6.79 10.32 -4.47
C GLU A 140 5.48 10.88 -5.03
N LEU A 141 4.41 10.84 -4.26
CA LEU A 141 3.12 11.37 -4.70
C LEU A 141 3.21 12.88 -4.93
N ILE A 142 3.87 13.60 -4.03
CA ILE A 142 4.07 15.04 -4.21
C ILE A 142 4.88 15.32 -5.47
N ALA A 143 5.92 14.54 -5.72
CA ALA A 143 6.74 14.71 -6.91
C ALA A 143 5.95 14.48 -8.20
N ARG A 144 4.89 13.67 -8.14
CA ARG A 144 4.00 13.43 -9.27
C ARG A 144 2.85 14.42 -9.33
N GLY A 145 2.79 15.37 -8.40
CA GLY A 145 1.69 16.33 -8.36
C GLY A 145 0.40 15.77 -7.77
N ILE A 146 0.48 14.65 -7.03
CA ILE A 146 -0.68 14.04 -6.42
C ILE A 146 -0.69 14.39 -4.94
N GLY A 147 -1.85 14.83 -4.42
CA GLY A 147 -1.95 15.10 -3.00
C GLY A 147 -1.16 16.31 -2.57
N ASP A 148 -1.19 17.36 -3.35
CA ASP A 148 -0.52 18.59 -3.03
C ASP A 148 -1.00 19.11 -1.69
N ALA A 149 -0.08 19.60 -0.92
CA ALA A 149 -0.39 20.12 0.40
C ALA A 149 -1.35 21.31 0.37
N ALA A 150 -1.46 21.95 -0.74
CA ALA A 150 -2.37 23.06 -0.87
C ALA A 150 -3.82 22.64 -1.00
N GLU A 151 -4.09 21.40 -1.21
CA GLU A 151 -5.45 20.91 -1.37
C GLU A 151 -6.15 20.63 -0.06
#